data_38e23b4da12d9cf4f6534415d050a47d
#
_entry.id   38e23b4da12d9cf4f6534415d050a47d
#
_cell.length_a   1.000
_cell.length_b   1.000
_cell.length_c   1.000
_cell.angle_alpha   90.00
_cell.angle_beta   90.00
_cell.angle_gamma   90.00
#
_symmetry.space_group_name_H-M   'P 1'
#
loop_
_entity.id
_entity.type
_entity.pdbx_description
1 polymer ?
#
loop_
_entity_poly.entity_id
_entity_poly.type
_entity_poly.pdbx_seq_one_letter_code
_entity_poly.pdbx_strand_id
1 'polypeptide(L)'
;MVSIRKSLISEGSDRKKVIIVGLGAMGSGIARLLLEKGHLVEVVGAVAARSDKHGKDLGDVLELSEKTGIAVSSLDEALSKDADVVIQATTSFVKEAFTDILKMVGSGKNVISIAEEMSYPHITAPDLSLDMDRAAKKNDVTILGTGVNPGFILDTLVLTLTGSFEEVLSIHASRINDLSPFGRLVMKTQGVGTSPDEFRKGIEEGTITGHIGFLQSVNMIADALGWELDEIIETREPILSAVSRKTPHVEVGPGMVAGCNHIVRGIKNGTALITLEHPQQIHPHLEGIETGDFIRIEGSSSSVNMAIKPEVPGGIGTIAMAVNMIPFVVDAPAGLATMLDMPFPRAFM
;
A
#
# COMPACT_ATOMS: atom_id res chain seq x y z
N MET A 1 18.35 27.77 -16.16
CA MET A 1 17.97 27.30 -14.81
C MET A 1 16.59 27.87 -14.50
N VAL A 2 15.56 27.12 -14.82
CA VAL A 2 14.18 27.56 -14.65
C VAL A 2 13.76 27.27 -13.23
N SER A 3 13.24 28.27 -12.57
CA SER A 3 12.79 28.29 -11.19
C SER A 3 11.58 27.36 -10.97
N ILE A 4 11.84 26.08 -10.71
CA ILE A 4 10.81 25.10 -10.25
C ILE A 4 10.48 25.29 -8.75
N ARG A 5 11.19 26.17 -8.05
CA ARG A 5 11.04 26.36 -6.60
C ARG A 5 9.91 27.30 -6.14
N LYS A 6 9.19 27.97 -7.04
CA LYS A 6 8.20 28.98 -6.66
C LYS A 6 6.73 28.59 -6.86
N SER A 7 6.39 27.40 -7.38
CA SER A 7 4.99 27.01 -7.62
C SER A 7 4.37 26.13 -6.52
N LEU A 8 5.11 25.78 -5.48
CA LEU A 8 4.60 24.88 -4.42
C LEU A 8 4.13 25.60 -3.13
N ILE A 9 4.25 26.91 -3.05
CA ILE A 9 3.73 27.69 -1.91
C ILE A 9 3.23 29.04 -2.45
N SER A 10 2.00 29.05 -2.99
CA SER A 10 1.24 30.30 -3.11
C SER A 10 0.49 30.49 -1.79
N GLU A 11 0.84 31.55 -1.08
CA GLU A 11 0.07 32.00 0.08
C GLU A 11 -1.37 32.32 -0.35
N GLY A 12 -2.33 31.53 0.14
CA GLY A 12 -3.78 31.82 0.15
C GLY A 12 -4.52 31.48 -1.14
N SER A 13 -5.11 30.32 -1.20
CA SER A 13 -6.33 29.87 -1.88
C SER A 13 -6.29 28.55 -2.67
N ASP A 14 -5.21 27.76 -2.64
CA ASP A 14 -5.18 26.56 -3.50
C ASP A 14 -4.92 25.25 -2.73
N ARG A 15 -5.62 25.11 -1.58
CA ARG A 15 -5.64 23.82 -0.87
C ARG A 15 -6.34 22.79 -1.74
N LYS A 16 -5.70 21.63 -1.91
CA LYS A 16 -6.29 20.53 -2.67
C LYS A 16 -7.52 19.97 -1.93
N LYS A 17 -8.65 19.90 -2.62
CA LYS A 17 -9.90 19.36 -2.08
C LYS A 17 -9.91 17.85 -2.19
N VAL A 18 -10.13 17.16 -1.07
CA VAL A 18 -10.02 15.71 -0.95
C VAL A 18 -11.33 15.08 -0.48
N ILE A 19 -11.72 13.99 -1.15
CA ILE A 19 -12.77 13.08 -0.69
C ILE A 19 -12.10 11.79 -0.23
N ILE A 20 -12.54 11.25 0.91
CA ILE A 20 -12.06 9.97 1.44
C ILE A 20 -13.16 8.93 1.27
N VAL A 21 -12.83 7.80 0.65
CA VAL A 21 -13.74 6.67 0.44
C VAL A 21 -13.25 5.45 1.20
N GLY A 22 -14.07 5.03 2.18
CA GLY A 22 -13.75 3.97 3.14
C GLY A 22 -13.28 4.55 4.47
N LEU A 23 -14.06 4.34 5.54
CA LEU A 23 -13.77 4.76 6.91
C LEU A 23 -13.53 3.54 7.82
N GLY A 24 -12.71 2.59 7.32
CA GLY A 24 -12.07 1.54 8.11
C GLY A 24 -10.80 2.07 8.80
N ALA A 25 -9.97 1.17 9.33
CA ALA A 25 -8.73 1.56 10.04
C ALA A 25 -7.84 2.50 9.21
N MET A 26 -7.56 2.11 7.95
CA MET A 26 -6.68 2.88 7.07
C MET A 26 -7.30 4.21 6.64
N GLY A 27 -8.54 4.20 6.15
CA GLY A 27 -9.20 5.43 5.72
C GLY A 27 -9.48 6.40 6.87
N SER A 28 -9.75 5.93 8.07
CA SER A 28 -9.83 6.78 9.27
C SER A 28 -8.48 7.42 9.61
N GLY A 29 -7.38 6.67 9.47
CA GLY A 29 -6.03 7.22 9.64
C GLY A 29 -5.70 8.28 8.59
N ILE A 30 -6.03 8.04 7.32
CA ILE A 30 -5.88 9.02 6.23
C ILE A 30 -6.70 10.28 6.54
N ALA A 31 -7.96 10.12 6.97
CA ALA A 31 -8.82 11.24 7.31
C ALA A 31 -8.23 12.11 8.43
N ARG A 32 -7.70 11.49 9.50
CA ARG A 32 -7.03 12.22 10.59
C ARG A 32 -5.82 12.99 10.08
N LEU A 33 -4.94 12.36 9.31
CA LEU A 33 -3.75 13.02 8.76
C LEU A 33 -4.11 14.19 7.84
N LEU A 34 -5.15 14.05 7.01
CA LEU A 34 -5.63 15.16 6.15
C LEU A 34 -6.19 16.33 6.98
N LEU A 35 -6.95 16.04 8.04
CA LEU A 35 -7.46 17.08 8.94
C LEU A 35 -6.32 17.81 9.66
N GLU A 36 -5.28 17.10 10.10
CA GLU A 36 -4.07 17.69 10.68
C GLU A 36 -3.33 18.58 9.68
N LYS A 37 -3.36 18.24 8.39
CA LYS A 37 -2.76 19.01 7.29
C LYS A 37 -3.74 20.01 6.66
N GLY A 38 -4.72 20.48 7.39
CA GLY A 38 -5.75 21.42 6.90
C GLY A 38 -5.24 22.73 6.30
N HIS A 39 -3.95 23.05 6.48
CA HIS A 39 -3.28 24.17 5.82
C HIS A 39 -2.85 23.87 4.38
N LEU A 40 -2.76 22.59 3.97
CA LEU A 40 -2.36 22.13 2.64
C LEU A 40 -3.54 21.55 1.86
N VAL A 41 -4.48 20.89 2.57
CA VAL A 41 -5.61 20.21 1.97
C VAL A 41 -6.92 20.61 2.65
N GLU A 42 -8.03 20.42 1.95
CA GLU A 42 -9.39 20.58 2.48
C GLU A 42 -10.14 19.27 2.29
N VAL A 43 -10.56 18.64 3.37
CA VAL A 43 -11.46 17.48 3.30
C VAL A 43 -12.87 17.98 3.04
N VAL A 44 -13.41 17.69 1.85
CA VAL A 44 -14.72 18.13 1.42
C VAL A 44 -15.78 17.04 1.49
N GLY A 45 -15.36 15.75 1.60
CA GLY A 45 -16.28 14.62 1.68
C GLY A 45 -15.66 13.41 2.32
N ALA A 46 -16.51 12.58 2.92
CA ALA A 46 -16.14 11.30 3.51
C ALA A 46 -17.23 10.27 3.23
N VAL A 47 -16.84 9.07 2.81
CA VAL A 47 -17.74 7.99 2.39
C VAL A 47 -17.54 6.76 3.24
N ALA A 48 -18.62 6.18 3.74
CA ALA A 48 -18.63 4.88 4.39
C ALA A 48 -19.59 3.93 3.65
N ALA A 49 -19.19 2.65 3.50
CA ALA A 49 -20.08 1.62 2.96
C ALA A 49 -21.27 1.33 3.86
N ARG A 50 -21.09 1.46 5.18
CA ARG A 50 -22.13 1.22 6.19
C ARG A 50 -23.04 2.42 6.30
N SER A 51 -24.33 2.24 6.00
CA SER A 51 -25.35 3.28 6.04
C SER A 51 -25.61 3.85 7.45
N ASP A 52 -25.28 3.09 8.52
CA ASP A 52 -25.41 3.58 9.91
C ASP A 52 -24.45 4.73 10.27
N LYS A 53 -23.44 4.97 9.40
CA LYS A 53 -22.52 6.11 9.51
C LYS A 53 -23.00 7.34 8.71
N HIS A 54 -23.92 7.17 7.76
CA HIS A 54 -24.38 8.27 6.91
C HIS A 54 -25.11 9.34 7.72
N GLY A 55 -24.87 10.60 7.38
CA GLY A 55 -25.39 11.77 8.09
C GLY A 55 -24.65 12.12 9.39
N LYS A 56 -23.78 11.24 9.91
CA LYS A 56 -22.94 11.58 11.06
C LYS A 56 -21.81 12.50 10.64
N ASP A 57 -21.38 13.36 11.55
CA ASP A 57 -20.18 14.17 11.36
C ASP A 57 -18.93 13.26 11.32
N LEU A 58 -17.99 13.57 10.44
CA LEU A 58 -16.73 12.82 10.32
C LEU A 58 -15.94 12.83 11.64
N GLY A 59 -15.96 13.93 12.40
CA GLY A 59 -15.35 14.02 13.72
C GLY A 59 -15.92 13.00 14.71
N ASP A 60 -17.27 12.84 14.72
CA ASP A 60 -17.93 11.84 15.55
C ASP A 60 -17.54 10.41 15.12
N VAL A 61 -17.44 10.13 13.80
CA VAL A 61 -17.03 8.82 13.26
C VAL A 61 -15.57 8.51 13.58
N LEU A 62 -14.74 9.53 13.59
CA LEU A 62 -13.32 9.43 13.95
C LEU A 62 -13.07 9.55 15.46
N GLU A 63 -14.08 9.74 16.30
CA GLU A 63 -13.96 9.94 17.75
C GLU A 63 -13.00 11.10 18.10
N LEU A 64 -13.14 12.22 17.36
CA LEU A 64 -12.41 13.45 17.65
C LEU A 64 -13.13 14.24 18.75
N SER A 65 -12.39 15.12 19.45
CA SER A 65 -12.96 16.02 20.47
C SER A 65 -13.89 17.08 19.89
N GLU A 66 -13.73 17.41 18.60
CA GLU A 66 -14.46 18.46 17.91
C GLU A 66 -15.12 17.94 16.62
N LYS A 67 -16.24 18.56 16.26
CA LYS A 67 -16.89 18.29 14.97
C LYS A 67 -16.11 18.93 13.84
N THR A 68 -16.10 18.23 12.70
CA THR A 68 -15.45 18.71 11.48
C THR A 68 -16.38 19.51 10.57
N GLY A 69 -17.70 19.41 10.75
CA GLY A 69 -18.69 19.95 9.83
C GLY A 69 -18.84 19.13 8.53
N ILE A 70 -18.15 17.99 8.40
CA ILE A 70 -18.18 17.13 7.22
C ILE A 70 -19.11 15.96 7.50
N ALA A 71 -20.25 15.91 6.81
CA ALA A 71 -21.15 14.77 6.91
C ALA A 71 -20.61 13.57 6.12
N VAL A 72 -20.63 12.40 6.74
CA VAL A 72 -20.36 11.12 6.06
C VAL A 72 -21.56 10.78 5.18
N SER A 73 -21.32 10.41 3.92
CA SER A 73 -22.36 10.20 2.92
C SER A 73 -22.14 8.95 2.06
N SER A 74 -23.02 8.74 1.10
CA SER A 74 -22.83 7.77 0.03
C SER A 74 -21.74 8.24 -0.96
N LEU A 75 -21.23 7.32 -1.79
CA LEU A 75 -20.26 7.64 -2.81
C LEU A 75 -20.80 8.68 -3.82
N ASP A 76 -22.02 8.46 -4.33
CA ASP A 76 -22.62 9.33 -5.35
C ASP A 76 -22.84 10.76 -4.82
N GLU A 77 -23.26 10.90 -3.56
CA GLU A 77 -23.41 12.20 -2.92
C GLU A 77 -22.05 12.90 -2.71
N ALA A 78 -21.02 12.18 -2.26
CA ALA A 78 -19.70 12.75 -2.10
C ALA A 78 -19.09 13.20 -3.43
N LEU A 79 -19.27 12.41 -4.51
CA LEU A 79 -18.75 12.72 -5.84
C LEU A 79 -19.44 13.91 -6.51
N SER A 80 -20.63 14.35 -6.05
CA SER A 80 -21.27 15.59 -6.51
C SER A 80 -20.56 16.86 -6.04
N LYS A 81 -19.68 16.74 -5.03
CA LYS A 81 -18.92 17.87 -4.49
C LYS A 81 -17.73 18.19 -5.40
N ASP A 82 -17.32 19.45 -5.37
CA ASP A 82 -16.09 19.90 -6.01
C ASP A 82 -14.88 19.36 -5.23
N ALA A 83 -14.03 18.55 -5.90
CA ALA A 83 -12.83 17.95 -5.31
C ALA A 83 -11.80 17.65 -6.39
N ASP A 84 -10.51 17.79 -6.03
CA ASP A 84 -9.37 17.51 -6.91
C ASP A 84 -9.00 16.03 -6.95
N VAL A 85 -9.17 15.34 -5.79
CA VAL A 85 -8.73 13.97 -5.63
C VAL A 85 -9.64 13.18 -4.68
N VAL A 86 -9.81 11.91 -4.98
CA VAL A 86 -10.47 10.92 -4.12
C VAL A 86 -9.44 9.92 -3.65
N ILE A 87 -9.36 9.70 -2.32
CA ILE A 87 -8.53 8.62 -1.76
C ILE A 87 -9.44 7.44 -1.43
N GLN A 88 -9.20 6.31 -2.10
CA GLN A 88 -9.95 5.07 -1.94
C GLN A 88 -9.19 4.13 -1.00
N ALA A 89 -9.87 3.69 0.09
CA ALA A 89 -9.33 2.86 1.16
C ALA A 89 -10.36 1.79 1.60
N THR A 90 -10.88 1.01 0.65
CA THR A 90 -12.01 0.08 0.89
C THR A 90 -11.65 -1.39 0.78
N THR A 91 -10.66 -1.75 -0.02
CA THR A 91 -10.30 -3.15 -0.37
C THR A 91 -8.84 -3.24 -0.75
N SER A 92 -8.33 -4.47 -0.87
CA SER A 92 -6.98 -4.81 -1.35
C SER A 92 -6.97 -5.18 -2.85
N PHE A 93 -8.13 -5.42 -3.46
CA PHE A 93 -8.25 -6.07 -4.77
C PHE A 93 -8.77 -5.13 -5.85
N VAL A 94 -8.14 -5.18 -7.05
CA VAL A 94 -8.56 -4.38 -8.23
C VAL A 94 -10.01 -4.63 -8.59
N LYS A 95 -10.45 -5.89 -8.65
CA LYS A 95 -11.81 -6.26 -9.05
C LYS A 95 -12.89 -5.64 -8.18
N GLU A 96 -12.62 -5.54 -6.89
CA GLU A 96 -13.55 -4.94 -5.91
C GLU A 96 -13.54 -3.40 -5.98
N ALA A 97 -12.37 -2.80 -6.22
CA ALA A 97 -12.21 -1.35 -6.32
C ALA A 97 -12.71 -0.77 -7.65
N PHE A 98 -12.70 -1.57 -8.73
CA PHE A 98 -12.85 -1.14 -10.12
C PHE A 98 -14.09 -0.28 -10.38
N THR A 99 -15.27 -0.77 -9.97
CA THR A 99 -16.54 -0.06 -10.24
C THR A 99 -16.59 1.31 -9.57
N ASP A 100 -16.10 1.40 -8.35
CA ASP A 100 -16.06 2.67 -7.61
C ASP A 100 -15.00 3.61 -8.19
N ILE A 101 -13.84 3.10 -8.58
CA ILE A 101 -12.80 3.89 -9.27
C ILE A 101 -13.35 4.48 -10.58
N LEU A 102 -14.08 3.72 -11.39
CA LEU A 102 -14.70 4.24 -12.63
C LEU A 102 -15.71 5.36 -12.35
N LYS A 103 -16.49 5.28 -11.25
CA LYS A 103 -17.39 6.36 -10.83
C LYS A 103 -16.62 7.61 -10.43
N MET A 104 -15.55 7.45 -9.66
CA MET A 104 -14.69 8.55 -9.21
C MET A 104 -14.10 9.29 -10.41
N VAL A 105 -13.48 8.56 -11.32
CA VAL A 105 -12.91 9.07 -12.58
C VAL A 105 -13.98 9.72 -13.44
N GLY A 106 -15.15 9.07 -13.60
CA GLY A 106 -16.28 9.60 -14.36
C GLY A 106 -16.85 10.91 -13.81
N SER A 107 -16.57 11.22 -12.54
CA SER A 107 -16.91 12.51 -11.91
C SER A 107 -15.83 13.58 -12.08
N GLY A 108 -14.77 13.32 -12.89
CA GLY A 108 -13.70 14.27 -13.18
C GLY A 108 -12.71 14.45 -12.03
N LYS A 109 -12.48 13.42 -11.20
CA LYS A 109 -11.58 13.50 -10.04
C LYS A 109 -10.43 12.53 -10.18
N ASN A 110 -9.23 12.98 -9.80
CA ASN A 110 -8.08 12.10 -9.65
C ASN A 110 -8.34 11.07 -8.55
N VAL A 111 -7.70 9.90 -8.64
CA VAL A 111 -7.89 8.82 -7.68
C VAL A 111 -6.54 8.34 -7.14
N ILE A 112 -6.42 8.25 -5.82
CA ILE A 112 -5.35 7.53 -5.14
C ILE A 112 -5.97 6.32 -4.46
N SER A 113 -5.51 5.12 -4.80
CA SER A 113 -5.97 3.88 -4.17
C SER A 113 -4.86 3.27 -3.33
N ILE A 114 -5.20 2.83 -2.12
CA ILE A 114 -4.29 2.04 -1.26
C ILE A 114 -4.56 0.54 -1.36
N ALA A 115 -5.39 0.10 -2.32
CA ALA A 115 -5.55 -1.30 -2.60
C ALA A 115 -4.21 -1.86 -3.11
N GLU A 116 -3.71 -2.91 -2.49
CA GLU A 116 -2.37 -3.46 -2.77
C GLU A 116 -2.21 -3.85 -4.23
N GLU A 117 -3.21 -4.49 -4.84
CA GLU A 117 -3.17 -4.84 -6.27
C GLU A 117 -3.12 -3.62 -7.19
N MET A 118 -3.61 -2.46 -6.75
CA MET A 118 -3.59 -1.23 -7.55
C MET A 118 -2.19 -0.63 -7.70
N SER A 119 -1.19 -1.07 -6.91
CA SER A 119 0.19 -0.60 -7.06
C SER A 119 0.79 -0.95 -8.43
N TYR A 120 0.39 -2.10 -9.02
CA TYR A 120 0.80 -2.55 -10.35
C TYR A 120 -0.30 -3.45 -10.96
N PRO A 121 -1.47 -2.90 -11.31
CA PRO A 121 -2.70 -3.66 -11.53
C PRO A 121 -2.73 -4.49 -12.81
N HIS A 122 -1.90 -4.18 -13.80
CA HIS A 122 -1.91 -4.89 -15.09
C HIS A 122 -1.49 -6.35 -14.98
N ILE A 123 -0.84 -6.74 -13.90
CA ILE A 123 -0.41 -8.12 -13.71
C ILE A 123 -1.57 -9.02 -13.31
N THR A 124 -2.45 -8.55 -12.44
CA THR A 124 -3.58 -9.34 -11.93
C THR A 124 -4.89 -9.06 -12.64
N ALA A 125 -5.03 -7.89 -13.28
CA ALA A 125 -6.25 -7.44 -13.93
C ALA A 125 -5.98 -6.59 -15.19
N PRO A 126 -5.34 -7.14 -16.25
CA PRO A 126 -4.93 -6.38 -17.43
C PRO A 126 -6.09 -5.67 -18.13
N ASP A 127 -7.22 -6.35 -18.34
CA ASP A 127 -8.38 -5.76 -19.03
C ASP A 127 -8.99 -4.61 -18.20
N LEU A 128 -9.14 -4.78 -16.89
CA LEU A 128 -9.65 -3.74 -16.00
C LEU A 128 -8.69 -2.55 -15.93
N SER A 129 -7.39 -2.79 -16.00
CA SER A 129 -6.36 -1.75 -16.05
C SER A 129 -6.46 -0.92 -17.32
N LEU A 130 -6.65 -1.55 -18.48
CA LEU A 130 -6.88 -0.86 -19.74
C LEU A 130 -8.16 -0.02 -19.70
N ASP A 131 -9.22 -0.52 -19.11
CA ASP A 131 -10.48 0.21 -18.99
C ASP A 131 -10.36 1.41 -18.04
N MET A 132 -9.65 1.25 -16.91
CA MET A 132 -9.33 2.36 -16.00
C MET A 132 -8.46 3.43 -16.69
N ASP A 133 -7.43 3.04 -17.42
CA ASP A 133 -6.56 3.96 -18.16
C ASP A 133 -7.35 4.77 -19.20
N ARG A 134 -8.20 4.09 -20.00
CA ARG A 134 -9.07 4.75 -20.99
C ARG A 134 -10.05 5.73 -20.32
N ALA A 135 -10.66 5.32 -19.22
CA ALA A 135 -11.59 6.17 -18.48
C ALA A 135 -10.89 7.39 -17.89
N ALA A 136 -9.70 7.22 -17.32
CA ALA A 136 -8.90 8.31 -16.77
C ALA A 136 -8.49 9.32 -17.84
N LYS A 137 -7.95 8.85 -18.98
CA LYS A 137 -7.59 9.68 -20.13
C LYS A 137 -8.79 10.44 -20.71
N LYS A 138 -9.95 9.79 -20.81
CA LYS A 138 -11.18 10.42 -21.30
C LYS A 138 -11.67 11.56 -20.40
N ASN A 139 -11.45 11.47 -19.11
CA ASN A 139 -11.90 12.46 -18.12
C ASN A 139 -10.80 13.42 -17.68
N ASP A 140 -9.60 13.36 -18.30
CA ASP A 140 -8.43 14.20 -18.00
C ASP A 140 -8.02 14.14 -16.51
N VAL A 141 -7.97 12.93 -15.95
CA VAL A 141 -7.61 12.65 -14.56
C VAL A 141 -6.64 11.49 -14.45
N THR A 142 -5.98 11.37 -13.29
CA THR A 142 -4.98 10.34 -13.01
C THR A 142 -5.49 9.36 -11.96
N ILE A 143 -5.21 8.08 -12.15
CA ILE A 143 -5.39 7.02 -11.14
C ILE A 143 -3.99 6.57 -10.70
N LEU A 144 -3.74 6.52 -9.40
CA LEU A 144 -2.50 5.98 -8.81
C LEU A 144 -2.83 4.97 -7.73
N GLY A 145 -2.21 3.78 -7.82
CA GLY A 145 -2.11 2.86 -6.70
C GLY A 145 -0.82 3.09 -5.91
N THR A 146 -0.88 3.18 -4.59
CA THR A 146 0.28 3.39 -3.73
C THR A 146 0.07 2.86 -2.32
N GLY A 147 1.16 2.72 -1.58
CA GLY A 147 1.20 2.27 -0.20
C GLY A 147 2.65 2.17 0.29
N VAL A 148 2.84 1.65 1.51
CA VAL A 148 4.18 1.40 2.00
C VAL A 148 4.75 0.10 1.46
N ASN A 149 3.91 -0.91 1.28
CA ASN A 149 4.26 -2.22 0.72
C ASN A 149 2.98 -2.97 0.29
N PRO A 150 2.74 -3.09 -1.03
CA PRO A 150 3.51 -2.54 -2.16
C PRO A 150 3.37 -1.03 -2.33
N GLY A 151 4.27 -0.43 -3.12
CA GLY A 151 4.26 0.97 -3.52
C GLY A 151 5.47 1.79 -3.06
N PHE A 152 6.25 1.30 -2.07
CA PHE A 152 7.44 2.02 -1.61
C PHE A 152 8.60 1.10 -1.19
N ILE A 153 8.51 0.41 -0.04
CA ILE A 153 9.68 -0.21 0.64
C ILE A 153 10.31 -1.33 -0.18
N LEU A 154 9.50 -2.26 -0.71
CA LEU A 154 10.01 -3.44 -1.41
C LEU A 154 9.99 -3.29 -2.95
N ASP A 155 9.74 -2.10 -3.45
CA ASP A 155 9.72 -1.79 -4.88
C ASP A 155 10.32 -0.40 -5.19
N THR A 156 9.62 0.71 -5.03
CA THR A 156 10.06 2.06 -5.41
C THR A 156 11.37 2.47 -4.75
N LEU A 157 11.57 2.17 -3.46
CA LEU A 157 12.81 2.44 -2.75
C LEU A 157 13.96 1.57 -3.28
N VAL A 158 13.69 0.28 -3.53
CA VAL A 158 14.64 -0.64 -4.15
C VAL A 158 15.09 -0.10 -5.50
N LEU A 159 14.15 0.27 -6.37
CA LEU A 159 14.43 0.84 -7.68
C LEU A 159 15.21 2.17 -7.58
N THR A 160 14.87 3.02 -6.62
CA THR A 160 15.61 4.27 -6.39
C THR A 160 17.09 4.01 -6.10
N LEU A 161 17.40 2.98 -5.32
CA LEU A 161 18.78 2.61 -5.00
C LEU A 161 19.54 2.08 -6.22
N THR A 162 18.87 1.40 -7.16
CA THR A 162 19.51 0.87 -8.38
C THR A 162 20.08 1.95 -9.28
N GLY A 163 19.60 3.20 -9.19
CA GLY A 163 20.11 4.32 -9.99
C GLY A 163 21.58 4.66 -9.77
N SER A 164 22.23 4.07 -8.75
CA SER A 164 23.67 4.25 -8.49
C SER A 164 24.54 3.10 -9.04
N PHE A 165 23.95 2.12 -9.76
CA PHE A 165 24.64 0.97 -10.32
C PHE A 165 24.85 1.11 -11.83
N GLU A 166 25.99 0.65 -12.33
CA GLU A 166 26.23 0.47 -13.77
C GLU A 166 25.42 -0.71 -14.29
N GLU A 167 25.34 -1.78 -13.51
CA GLU A 167 24.59 -2.98 -13.80
C GLU A 167 24.13 -3.64 -12.49
N VAL A 168 22.86 -4.00 -12.42
CA VAL A 168 22.27 -4.75 -11.30
C VAL A 168 22.25 -6.22 -11.66
N LEU A 169 22.78 -7.08 -10.79
CA LEU A 169 22.82 -8.53 -10.97
C LEU A 169 21.72 -9.24 -10.19
N SER A 170 21.43 -8.78 -8.97
CA SER A 170 20.35 -9.34 -8.16
C SER A 170 19.89 -8.38 -7.08
N ILE A 171 18.65 -8.59 -6.66
CA ILE A 171 17.98 -7.83 -5.61
C ILE A 171 17.41 -8.81 -4.58
N HIS A 172 17.70 -8.56 -3.30
CA HIS A 172 17.04 -9.22 -2.18
C HIS A 172 16.51 -8.13 -1.24
N ALA A 173 15.20 -8.06 -1.08
CA ALA A 173 14.58 -7.14 -0.14
C ALA A 173 13.68 -7.91 0.83
N SER A 174 13.77 -7.58 2.11
CA SER A 174 13.02 -8.25 3.19
C SER A 174 12.41 -7.22 4.11
N ARG A 175 11.19 -7.53 4.56
CA ARG A 175 10.47 -6.74 5.53
C ARG A 175 9.99 -7.62 6.68
N ILE A 176 10.62 -7.47 7.84
CA ILE A 176 10.30 -8.22 9.06
C ILE A 176 9.45 -7.34 9.96
N ASN A 177 8.19 -7.72 10.20
CA ASN A 177 7.31 -6.90 11.03
C ASN A 177 6.59 -7.68 12.14
N ASP A 178 6.20 -6.94 13.19
CA ASP A 178 5.39 -7.45 14.29
C ASP A 178 3.90 -7.34 13.95
N LEU A 179 3.20 -8.48 13.96
CA LEU A 179 1.75 -8.57 13.76
C LEU A 179 0.94 -8.27 15.02
N SER A 180 1.57 -8.15 16.19
CA SER A 180 0.87 -8.02 17.47
C SER A 180 -0.08 -6.82 17.55
N PRO A 181 0.20 -5.65 16.91
CA PRO A 181 -0.70 -4.51 16.90
C PRO A 181 -1.91 -4.67 15.95
N PHE A 182 -1.91 -5.68 15.08
CA PHE A 182 -2.95 -5.84 14.06
C PHE A 182 -4.18 -6.58 14.59
N GLY A 183 -5.31 -6.40 13.91
CA GLY A 183 -6.57 -7.04 14.27
C GLY A 183 -6.62 -8.53 13.94
N ARG A 184 -7.63 -9.21 14.51
CA ARG A 184 -7.83 -10.66 14.37
C ARG A 184 -7.87 -11.16 12.92
N LEU A 185 -8.43 -10.36 11.99
CA LEU A 185 -8.54 -10.76 10.59
C LEU A 185 -7.15 -10.89 9.95
N VAL A 186 -6.27 -9.91 10.16
CA VAL A 186 -4.89 -9.95 9.64
C VAL A 186 -4.13 -11.13 10.21
N MET A 187 -4.23 -11.37 11.53
CA MET A 187 -3.60 -12.55 12.15
C MET A 187 -4.09 -13.86 11.53
N LYS A 188 -5.40 -13.97 11.25
CA LYS A 188 -5.99 -15.15 10.61
C LYS A 188 -5.44 -15.39 9.20
N THR A 189 -5.32 -14.35 8.37
CA THR A 189 -4.77 -14.46 7.02
C THR A 189 -3.28 -14.78 6.98
N GLN A 190 -2.59 -14.63 8.11
CA GLN A 190 -1.20 -15.04 8.32
C GLN A 190 -1.06 -16.38 9.06
N GLY A 191 -2.16 -17.08 9.34
CA GLY A 191 -2.19 -18.38 9.98
C GLY A 191 -1.83 -18.39 11.46
N VAL A 192 -1.81 -17.23 12.13
CA VAL A 192 -1.45 -17.13 13.55
C VAL A 192 -2.40 -17.96 14.41
N GLY A 193 -1.83 -18.82 15.28
CA GLY A 193 -2.59 -19.69 16.19
C GLY A 193 -3.03 -21.02 15.59
N THR A 194 -2.66 -21.32 14.34
CA THR A 194 -2.91 -22.64 13.73
C THR A 194 -1.79 -23.64 14.07
N SER A 195 -2.06 -24.92 13.90
CA SER A 195 -1.03 -25.94 13.81
C SER A 195 -0.36 -25.89 12.42
N PRO A 196 0.84 -26.51 12.25
CA PRO A 196 1.48 -26.57 10.94
C PRO A 196 0.63 -27.26 9.86
N ASP A 197 -0.19 -28.25 10.23
CA ASP A 197 -1.08 -28.94 9.30
C ASP A 197 -2.27 -28.08 8.89
N GLU A 198 -2.88 -27.38 9.85
CA GLU A 198 -3.94 -26.39 9.56
C GLU A 198 -3.42 -25.23 8.72
N PHE A 199 -2.18 -24.81 8.93
CA PHE A 199 -1.53 -23.77 8.11
C PHE A 199 -1.42 -24.23 6.64
N ARG A 200 -0.88 -25.43 6.40
CA ARG A 200 -0.80 -26.00 5.03
C ARG A 200 -2.17 -26.09 4.36
N LYS A 201 -3.14 -26.61 5.09
CA LYS A 201 -4.53 -26.69 4.61
C LYS A 201 -5.10 -25.30 4.31
N GLY A 202 -4.82 -24.30 5.17
CA GLY A 202 -5.27 -22.93 4.97
C GLY A 202 -4.67 -22.27 3.71
N ILE A 203 -3.42 -22.61 3.34
CA ILE A 203 -2.83 -22.20 2.06
C ILE A 203 -3.59 -22.84 0.89
N GLU A 204 -3.83 -24.15 0.92
CA GLU A 204 -4.57 -24.91 -0.13
C GLU A 204 -5.99 -24.36 -0.31
N GLU A 205 -6.67 -24.03 0.76
CA GLU A 205 -8.02 -23.48 0.77
C GLU A 205 -8.08 -21.97 0.48
N GLY A 206 -6.93 -21.27 0.38
CA GLY A 206 -6.85 -19.83 0.17
C GLY A 206 -7.31 -18.98 1.37
N THR A 207 -7.44 -19.57 2.57
CA THR A 207 -7.80 -18.85 3.81
C THR A 207 -6.59 -18.21 4.49
N ILE A 208 -5.37 -18.71 4.22
CA ILE A 208 -4.11 -18.12 4.59
C ILE A 208 -3.46 -17.57 3.31
N THR A 209 -3.48 -16.26 3.18
CA THR A 209 -3.06 -15.57 1.94
C THR A 209 -1.63 -15.05 2.00
N GLY A 210 -1.07 -14.88 3.19
CA GLY A 210 0.18 -14.18 3.36
C GLY A 210 0.04 -12.69 3.00
N HIS A 211 1.10 -12.11 2.42
CA HIS A 211 1.11 -10.72 1.98
C HIS A 211 0.50 -10.58 0.58
N ILE A 212 -0.39 -9.59 0.37
CA ILE A 212 -0.93 -9.22 -0.93
C ILE A 212 -0.02 -8.15 -1.53
N GLY A 213 0.33 -8.26 -2.83
CA GLY A 213 1.10 -7.24 -3.54
C GLY A 213 2.51 -7.66 -3.96
N PHE A 214 2.98 -8.85 -3.60
CA PHE A 214 4.31 -9.31 -4.02
C PHE A 214 4.45 -9.50 -5.54
N LEU A 215 3.42 -10.02 -6.19
CA LEU A 215 3.41 -10.13 -7.66
C LEU A 215 3.51 -8.74 -8.30
N GLN A 216 2.85 -7.75 -7.72
CA GLN A 216 2.93 -6.37 -8.16
C GLN A 216 4.36 -5.84 -8.05
N SER A 217 4.99 -5.95 -6.87
CA SER A 217 6.35 -5.44 -6.64
C SER A 217 7.41 -6.14 -7.50
N VAL A 218 7.35 -7.49 -7.63
CA VAL A 218 8.32 -8.24 -8.47
C VAL A 218 8.23 -7.82 -9.93
N ASN A 219 7.00 -7.73 -10.48
CA ASN A 219 6.83 -7.34 -11.87
C ASN A 219 7.19 -5.87 -12.10
N MET A 220 6.83 -4.97 -11.17
CA MET A 220 7.25 -3.57 -11.25
C MET A 220 8.77 -3.40 -11.27
N ILE A 221 9.50 -4.17 -10.43
CA ILE A 221 10.97 -4.15 -10.43
C ILE A 221 11.51 -4.72 -11.74
N ALA A 222 10.99 -5.86 -12.20
CA ALA A 222 11.43 -6.50 -13.43
C ALA A 222 11.25 -5.60 -14.66
N ASP A 223 10.06 -5.02 -14.81
CA ASP A 223 9.75 -4.13 -15.92
C ASP A 223 10.60 -2.87 -15.90
N ALA A 224 10.81 -2.26 -14.73
CA ALA A 224 11.63 -1.06 -14.58
C ALA A 224 13.12 -1.30 -14.93
N LEU A 225 13.62 -2.52 -14.69
CA LEU A 225 15.01 -2.91 -15.02
C LEU A 225 15.14 -3.59 -16.38
N GLY A 226 14.05 -3.77 -17.13
CA GLY A 226 14.02 -4.46 -18.40
C GLY A 226 14.33 -5.96 -18.28
N TRP A 227 13.99 -6.57 -17.14
CA TRP A 227 14.22 -7.99 -16.90
C TRP A 227 13.00 -8.83 -17.32
N GLU A 228 13.20 -9.68 -18.32
CA GLU A 228 12.21 -10.71 -18.69
C GLU A 228 12.40 -11.93 -17.81
N LEU A 229 11.49 -12.15 -16.86
CA LEU A 229 11.50 -13.30 -15.97
C LEU A 229 10.91 -14.54 -16.66
N ASP A 230 11.54 -15.70 -16.47
CA ASP A 230 11.03 -16.97 -17.00
C ASP A 230 9.87 -17.50 -16.15
N GLU A 231 9.96 -17.29 -14.83
CA GLU A 231 8.92 -17.69 -13.87
C GLU A 231 8.97 -16.83 -12.60
N ILE A 232 7.85 -16.80 -11.88
CA ILE A 232 7.75 -16.22 -10.54
C ILE A 232 7.31 -17.33 -9.58
N ILE A 233 8.14 -17.63 -8.59
CA ILE A 233 7.88 -18.64 -7.57
C ILE A 233 7.46 -17.98 -6.28
N GLU A 234 6.31 -18.34 -5.77
CA GLU A 234 5.75 -17.81 -4.52
C GLU A 234 5.62 -18.93 -3.48
N THR A 235 6.16 -18.73 -2.30
CA THR A 235 6.10 -19.69 -1.20
C THR A 235 5.62 -19.02 0.09
N ARG A 236 4.86 -19.78 0.88
CA ARG A 236 4.38 -19.36 2.21
C ARG A 236 4.72 -20.45 3.21
N GLU A 237 5.55 -20.10 4.18
CA GLU A 237 6.03 -21.03 5.20
C GLU A 237 5.55 -20.61 6.58
N PRO A 238 5.13 -21.55 7.44
CA PRO A 238 4.72 -21.21 8.80
C PRO A 238 5.94 -20.82 9.64
N ILE A 239 5.84 -19.73 10.38
CA ILE A 239 6.82 -19.38 11.42
C ILE A 239 6.33 -20.03 12.70
N LEU A 240 7.05 -21.07 13.16
CA LEU A 240 6.70 -21.81 14.39
C LEU A 240 7.29 -21.11 15.61
N SER A 241 6.49 -20.98 16.66
CA SER A 241 6.95 -20.43 17.91
C SER A 241 7.63 -21.47 18.79
N ALA A 242 8.76 -21.17 19.36
CA ALA A 242 9.40 -21.97 20.40
C ALA A 242 8.93 -21.57 21.81
N VAL A 243 8.27 -20.42 21.96
CA VAL A 243 7.81 -19.86 23.23
C VAL A 243 6.31 -19.57 23.21
N SER A 244 5.70 -19.34 24.38
CA SER A 244 4.31 -18.88 24.43
C SER A 244 4.23 -17.39 24.07
N ARG A 245 3.29 -17.03 23.20
CA ARG A 245 3.01 -15.65 22.78
C ARG A 245 1.52 -15.36 22.94
N LYS A 246 1.18 -14.13 23.31
CA LYS A 246 -0.22 -13.73 23.53
C LYS A 246 -0.48 -12.31 23.08
N THR A 247 -1.56 -12.16 22.31
CA THR A 247 -2.14 -10.87 21.95
C THR A 247 -3.57 -10.78 22.49
N PRO A 248 -4.28 -9.64 22.40
CA PRO A 248 -5.69 -9.57 22.74
C PRO A 248 -6.60 -10.51 21.92
N HIS A 249 -6.11 -11.05 20.80
CA HIS A 249 -6.91 -11.79 19.82
C HIS A 249 -6.57 -13.27 19.70
N VAL A 250 -5.34 -13.66 20.09
CA VAL A 250 -4.85 -15.03 19.91
C VAL A 250 -3.77 -15.36 20.92
N GLU A 251 -3.71 -16.64 21.30
CA GLU A 251 -2.65 -17.22 22.13
C GLU A 251 -1.97 -18.35 21.35
N VAL A 252 -0.64 -18.32 21.29
CA VAL A 252 0.18 -19.25 20.52
C VAL A 252 1.15 -19.94 21.47
N GLY A 253 1.08 -21.26 21.52
CA GLY A 253 2.03 -22.09 22.30
C GLY A 253 3.23 -22.54 21.46
N PRO A 254 4.25 -23.16 22.12
CA PRO A 254 5.37 -23.78 21.42
C PRO A 254 4.90 -24.81 20.37
N GLY A 255 5.50 -24.78 19.17
CA GLY A 255 5.16 -25.62 18.03
C GLY A 255 3.95 -25.17 17.21
N MET A 256 3.22 -24.14 17.67
CA MET A 256 2.13 -23.51 16.91
C MET A 256 2.66 -22.39 16.02
N VAL A 257 1.86 -22.01 15.04
CA VAL A 257 2.20 -20.96 14.06
C VAL A 257 2.06 -19.57 14.69
N ALA A 258 3.15 -18.83 14.72
CA ALA A 258 3.19 -17.44 15.17
C ALA A 258 3.00 -16.44 14.03
N GLY A 259 3.10 -16.88 12.78
CA GLY A 259 3.01 -16.05 11.60
C GLY A 259 3.39 -16.78 10.31
N CYS A 260 3.55 -16.02 9.24
CA CYS A 260 3.87 -16.52 7.91
C CYS A 260 5.17 -15.87 7.40
N ASN A 261 6.10 -16.67 6.89
CA ASN A 261 7.17 -16.20 6.03
C ASN A 261 6.71 -16.35 4.57
N HIS A 262 6.41 -15.23 3.94
CA HIS A 262 5.99 -15.17 2.55
C HIS A 262 7.18 -14.74 1.70
N ILE A 263 7.54 -15.54 0.70
CA ILE A 263 8.68 -15.28 -0.18
C ILE A 263 8.22 -15.36 -1.62
N VAL A 264 8.67 -14.41 -2.43
CA VAL A 264 8.52 -14.47 -3.90
C VAL A 264 9.88 -14.32 -4.56
N ARG A 265 10.10 -15.10 -5.63
CA ARG A 265 11.35 -15.07 -6.42
C ARG A 265 11.02 -14.88 -7.89
N GLY A 266 11.60 -13.87 -8.52
CA GLY A 266 11.64 -13.70 -9.96
C GLY A 266 12.86 -14.39 -10.53
N ILE A 267 12.65 -15.41 -11.36
CA ILE A 267 13.68 -16.30 -11.89
C ILE A 267 13.96 -16.00 -13.34
N LYS A 268 15.24 -15.96 -13.72
CA LYS A 268 15.71 -15.94 -15.11
C LYS A 268 16.86 -16.91 -15.29
N ASN A 269 16.76 -17.80 -16.29
CA ASN A 269 17.78 -18.84 -16.57
C ASN A 269 18.15 -19.67 -15.33
N GLY A 270 17.15 -20.02 -14.52
CA GLY A 270 17.31 -20.78 -13.28
C GLY A 270 17.93 -20.01 -12.10
N THR A 271 18.19 -18.70 -12.26
CA THR A 271 18.77 -17.84 -11.21
C THR A 271 17.72 -16.86 -10.70
N ALA A 272 17.62 -16.72 -9.37
CA ALA A 272 16.76 -15.70 -8.76
C ALA A 272 17.41 -14.32 -8.91
N LEU A 273 16.85 -13.47 -9.77
CA LEU A 273 17.25 -12.07 -9.91
C LEU A 273 16.60 -11.18 -8.86
N ILE A 274 15.38 -11.48 -8.49
CA ILE A 274 14.61 -10.75 -7.48
C ILE A 274 14.17 -11.73 -6.40
N THR A 275 14.43 -11.43 -5.14
CA THR A 275 13.84 -12.12 -3.99
C THR A 275 13.23 -11.09 -3.08
N LEU A 276 11.91 -11.17 -2.87
CA LEU A 276 11.21 -10.38 -1.87
C LEU A 276 10.71 -11.31 -0.76
N GLU A 277 10.90 -10.91 0.48
CA GLU A 277 10.59 -11.72 1.66
C GLU A 277 9.87 -10.90 2.72
N HIS A 278 8.83 -11.47 3.31
CA HIS A 278 8.04 -10.78 4.34
C HIS A 278 7.69 -11.71 5.52
N PRO A 279 8.65 -11.95 6.42
CA PRO A 279 8.37 -12.63 7.68
C PRO A 279 7.48 -11.75 8.57
N GLN A 280 6.26 -12.18 8.77
CA GLN A 280 5.27 -11.50 9.60
C GLN A 280 4.88 -12.41 10.76
N GLN A 281 5.06 -11.99 12.00
CA GLN A 281 4.75 -12.82 13.16
C GLN A 281 4.40 -11.96 14.38
N ILE A 282 3.65 -12.53 15.32
CA ILE A 282 3.37 -11.85 16.59
C ILE A 282 4.58 -11.91 17.52
N HIS A 283 4.88 -10.81 18.23
CA HIS A 283 5.94 -10.71 19.24
C HIS A 283 7.28 -11.33 18.82
N PRO A 284 7.88 -10.95 17.66
CA PRO A 284 9.16 -11.51 17.19
C PRO A 284 10.29 -11.34 18.22
N HIS A 285 10.28 -10.28 19.00
CA HIS A 285 11.28 -9.97 20.03
C HIS A 285 11.40 -11.04 21.11
N LEU A 286 10.36 -11.85 21.37
CA LEU A 286 10.43 -12.95 22.35
C LEU A 286 11.40 -14.07 21.94
N GLU A 287 11.77 -14.12 20.66
CA GLU A 287 12.80 -15.03 20.13
C GLU A 287 14.02 -14.28 19.58
N GLY A 288 14.23 -13.05 20.03
CA GLY A 288 15.39 -12.25 19.65
C GLY A 288 15.40 -11.76 18.22
N ILE A 289 14.24 -11.78 17.52
CA ILE A 289 14.12 -11.31 16.14
C ILE A 289 13.79 -9.82 16.18
N GLU A 290 14.66 -9.02 15.56
CA GLU A 290 14.46 -7.60 15.36
C GLU A 290 13.61 -7.34 14.12
N THR A 291 12.66 -6.40 14.21
CA THR A 291 11.90 -5.92 13.06
C THR A 291 12.73 -4.93 12.24
N GLY A 292 12.46 -4.86 10.92
CA GLY A 292 13.19 -3.97 10.03
C GLY A 292 12.86 -4.19 8.57
N ASP A 293 13.24 -3.21 7.76
CA ASP A 293 13.24 -3.30 6.31
C ASP A 293 14.71 -3.41 5.85
N PHE A 294 15.02 -4.42 5.04
CA PHE A 294 16.38 -4.73 4.59
C PHE A 294 16.41 -4.83 3.07
N ILE A 295 17.34 -4.15 2.44
CA ILE A 295 17.52 -4.18 0.99
C ILE A 295 18.98 -4.47 0.69
N ARG A 296 19.22 -5.53 -0.07
CA ARG A 296 20.52 -5.89 -0.62
C ARG A 296 20.45 -5.90 -2.13
N ILE A 297 21.31 -5.14 -2.77
CA ILE A 297 21.44 -5.08 -4.22
C ILE A 297 22.89 -5.44 -4.56
N GLU A 298 23.07 -6.44 -5.43
CA GLU A 298 24.36 -6.81 -5.99
C GLU A 298 24.48 -6.28 -7.41
N GLY A 299 25.52 -5.58 -7.70
CA GLY A 299 25.89 -5.12 -9.04
C GLY A 299 27.20 -5.72 -9.50
N SER A 300 27.60 -5.44 -10.73
CA SER A 300 28.86 -5.94 -11.31
C SER A 300 30.11 -5.36 -10.64
N SER A 301 30.05 -4.15 -10.12
CA SER A 301 31.19 -3.42 -9.53
C SER A 301 30.99 -3.00 -8.07
N SER A 302 29.76 -3.06 -7.57
CA SER A 302 29.43 -2.58 -6.22
C SER A 302 28.20 -3.31 -5.65
N SER A 303 27.99 -3.18 -4.35
CA SER A 303 26.77 -3.67 -3.68
C SER A 303 26.23 -2.62 -2.70
N VAL A 304 24.92 -2.66 -2.45
CA VAL A 304 24.26 -1.89 -1.41
C VAL A 304 23.64 -2.84 -0.39
N ASN A 305 23.88 -2.57 0.89
CA ASN A 305 23.18 -3.18 2.00
C ASN A 305 22.55 -2.06 2.84
N MET A 306 21.25 -1.95 2.81
CA MET A 306 20.50 -0.96 3.56
C MET A 306 19.61 -1.64 4.62
N ALA A 307 19.52 -1.03 5.79
CA ALA A 307 18.62 -1.45 6.84
C ALA A 307 17.90 -0.24 7.44
N ILE A 308 16.60 -0.35 7.62
CA ILE A 308 15.76 0.59 8.36
C ILE A 308 15.27 -0.16 9.60
N LYS A 309 15.60 0.33 10.79
CA LYS A 309 15.25 -0.30 12.07
C LYS A 309 14.69 0.73 13.06
N PRO A 310 13.54 0.42 13.69
CA PRO A 310 12.61 -0.66 13.32
C PRO A 310 12.06 -0.43 11.92
N GLU A 311 11.27 -1.37 11.42
CA GLU A 311 10.62 -1.24 10.11
C GLU A 311 9.71 -0.01 10.03
N VAL A 312 9.52 0.54 8.84
CA VAL A 312 8.53 1.59 8.61
C VAL A 312 7.14 1.04 8.99
N PRO A 313 6.43 1.62 9.97
CA PRO A 313 5.15 1.07 10.42
C PRO A 313 4.14 0.98 9.26
N GLY A 314 3.63 -0.23 8.97
CA GLY A 314 2.83 -0.52 7.77
C GLY A 314 1.63 0.41 7.59
N GLY A 315 0.82 0.54 8.62
CA GLY A 315 -0.36 1.42 8.58
C GLY A 315 0.01 2.90 8.43
N ILE A 316 0.94 3.39 9.25
CA ILE A 316 1.37 4.80 9.23
C ILE A 316 2.03 5.14 7.88
N GLY A 317 2.91 4.26 7.38
CA GLY A 317 3.57 4.45 6.10
C GLY A 317 2.60 4.52 4.92
N THR A 318 1.60 3.63 4.88
CA THR A 318 0.58 3.65 3.82
C THR A 318 -0.30 4.90 3.88
N ILE A 319 -0.72 5.31 5.09
CA ILE A 319 -1.45 6.56 5.30
C ILE A 319 -0.63 7.75 4.79
N ALA A 320 0.66 7.80 5.16
CA ALA A 320 1.57 8.86 4.73
C ALA A 320 1.75 8.87 3.21
N MET A 321 1.97 7.70 2.58
CA MET A 321 2.13 7.60 1.13
C MET A 321 0.90 8.12 0.39
N ALA A 322 -0.32 7.70 0.78
CA ALA A 322 -1.55 8.17 0.17
C ALA A 322 -1.70 9.70 0.21
N VAL A 323 -1.39 10.32 1.34
CA VAL A 323 -1.48 11.78 1.51
C VAL A 323 -0.36 12.53 0.80
N ASN A 324 0.87 12.00 0.88
CA ASN A 324 2.04 12.65 0.28
C ASN A 324 2.02 12.63 -1.26
N MET A 325 1.30 11.68 -1.86
CA MET A 325 1.15 11.62 -3.33
C MET A 325 0.08 12.55 -3.89
N ILE A 326 -0.75 13.20 -3.08
CA ILE A 326 -1.81 14.12 -3.55
C ILE A 326 -1.29 15.16 -4.56
N PRO A 327 -0.25 15.98 -4.26
CA PRO A 327 0.19 17.01 -5.20
C PRO A 327 0.72 16.42 -6.51
N PHE A 328 1.33 15.21 -6.47
CA PHE A 328 1.89 14.59 -7.66
C PHE A 328 0.81 14.02 -8.58
N VAL A 329 -0.23 13.42 -8.01
CA VAL A 329 -1.33 12.83 -8.77
C VAL A 329 -2.18 13.90 -9.44
N VAL A 330 -2.41 15.04 -8.76
CA VAL A 330 -3.18 16.15 -9.34
C VAL A 330 -2.45 16.79 -10.52
N ASP A 331 -1.12 16.82 -10.51
CA ASP A 331 -0.30 17.43 -11.56
C ASP A 331 0.20 16.41 -12.61
N ALA A 332 -0.14 15.11 -12.47
CA ALA A 332 0.33 14.06 -13.36
C ALA A 332 -0.45 14.02 -14.68
N PRO A 333 0.12 13.47 -15.76
CA PRO A 333 -0.61 13.19 -16.99
C PRO A 333 -1.79 12.25 -16.75
N ALA A 334 -2.89 12.49 -17.45
CA ALA A 334 -4.10 11.67 -17.34
C ALA A 334 -3.84 10.21 -17.74
N GLY A 335 -4.36 9.26 -16.97
CA GLY A 335 -4.24 7.83 -17.21
C GLY A 335 -4.12 7.02 -15.92
N LEU A 336 -3.92 5.71 -16.07
CA LEU A 336 -3.56 4.81 -14.98
C LEU A 336 -2.04 4.85 -14.81
N ALA A 337 -1.58 5.49 -13.75
CA ALA A 337 -0.18 5.63 -13.39
C ALA A 337 0.23 4.65 -12.28
N THR A 338 1.50 4.36 -12.22
CA THR A 338 2.17 3.59 -11.17
C THR A 338 3.18 4.47 -10.45
N MET A 339 3.80 3.96 -9.40
CA MET A 339 4.88 4.68 -8.73
C MET A 339 6.12 4.90 -9.62
N LEU A 340 6.25 4.16 -10.74
CA LEU A 340 7.31 4.38 -11.74
C LEU A 340 7.12 5.69 -12.52
N ASP A 341 5.87 6.14 -12.65
CA ASP A 341 5.50 7.34 -13.42
C ASP A 341 5.53 8.61 -12.56
N MET A 342 5.70 8.45 -11.24
CA MET A 342 5.63 9.56 -10.28
C MET A 342 7.01 10.11 -9.93
N PRO A 343 7.11 11.41 -9.59
CA PRO A 343 8.29 11.94 -8.94
C PRO A 343 8.58 11.22 -7.62
N PHE A 344 9.85 11.29 -7.15
CA PHE A 344 10.23 10.71 -5.86
C PHE A 344 9.25 11.09 -4.75
N PRO A 345 8.69 10.11 -4.04
CA PRO A 345 7.78 10.37 -2.93
C PRO A 345 8.50 11.13 -1.83
N ARG A 346 7.86 12.16 -1.31
CA ARG A 346 8.38 12.98 -0.21
C ARG A 346 7.24 13.52 0.63
N ALA A 347 7.56 13.86 1.88
CA ALA A 347 6.56 14.41 2.78
C ALA A 347 5.94 15.69 2.18
N PHE A 348 4.62 15.73 2.20
CA PHE A 348 3.82 16.90 1.83
C PHE A 348 3.69 17.77 3.09
N MET A 349 4.51 18.83 3.13
CA MET A 349 4.72 19.70 4.30
C MET A 349 4.22 21.10 4.03
#